data_184f61069c00a840c786e10f9c7bc13a
#
_entry.id   184f61069c00a840c786e10f9c7bc13a
#
_cell.length_a   1.000
_cell.length_b   1.000
_cell.length_c   1.000
_cell.angle_alpha   90.00
_cell.angle_beta   90.00
_cell.angle_gamma   90.00
#
_symmetry.space_group_name_H-M   'P 1'
#
loop_
_entity.id
_entity.type
_entity.pdbx_description
1 polymer ?
#
loop_
_entity_poly.entity_id
_entity_poly.type
_entity_poly.pdbx_seq_one_letter_code
_entity_poly.pdbx_strand_id
1 'polypeptide(L)'
;MYRPALVLLAICIFSHPVLTQQQAPSRSSGYAVIPVEAAKQANPVKSSPDSLARAKKWWALDCEMCHGKAGDGKGETAVEMKLAMVDFTKPDTLKDHTDGELFYVIKNGHNDMPAEGPRVKTEEAWDLVNYVRSLVKTKDTATK
;
A
#
# COMPACT_ATOMS: atom_id res chain seq x y z
N MET A 1 -53.35 61.07 -5.66
CA MET A 1 -53.74 59.64 -5.79
C MET A 1 -52.51 58.89 -6.32
N TYR A 2 -51.70 58.34 -5.40
CA TYR A 2 -50.51 57.51 -5.75
C TYR A 2 -50.84 56.02 -5.48
N ARG A 3 -50.79 55.21 -6.52
CA ARG A 3 -50.95 53.73 -6.42
C ARG A 3 -49.53 53.14 -6.28
N PRO A 4 -49.22 52.38 -5.22
CA PRO A 4 -47.96 51.64 -5.13
C PRO A 4 -48.05 50.37 -5.99
N ALA A 5 -47.07 50.22 -6.91
CA ALA A 5 -46.85 48.99 -7.67
C ALA A 5 -46.12 47.98 -6.77
N LEU A 6 -46.78 46.87 -6.49
CA LEU A 6 -46.18 45.71 -5.82
C LEU A 6 -45.25 45.00 -6.81
N VAL A 7 -43.96 45.08 -6.58
CA VAL A 7 -42.95 44.29 -7.28
C VAL A 7 -42.79 42.96 -6.54
N LEU A 8 -43.34 41.88 -7.12
CA LEU A 8 -43.13 40.52 -6.65
C LEU A 8 -41.77 40.02 -7.09
N LEU A 9 -40.82 39.94 -6.13
CA LEU A 9 -39.51 39.35 -6.34
C LEU A 9 -39.64 37.82 -6.29
N ALA A 10 -39.61 37.16 -7.43
CA ALA A 10 -39.59 35.69 -7.51
C ALA A 10 -38.15 35.19 -7.16
N ILE A 11 -38.01 34.62 -5.98
CA ILE A 11 -36.79 33.94 -5.55
C ILE A 11 -36.75 32.54 -6.18
N CYS A 12 -35.97 32.37 -7.25
CA CYS A 12 -35.70 31.06 -7.82
C CYS A 12 -34.70 30.33 -6.91
N ILE A 13 -35.18 29.41 -6.10
CA ILE A 13 -34.33 28.50 -5.30
C ILE A 13 -33.81 27.42 -6.26
N PHE A 14 -32.57 27.56 -6.73
CA PHE A 14 -31.85 26.50 -7.45
C PHE A 14 -31.46 25.42 -6.47
N SER A 15 -32.25 24.36 -6.38
CA SER A 15 -31.92 23.15 -5.68
C SER A 15 -30.82 22.39 -6.47
N HIS A 16 -29.56 22.55 -6.08
CA HIS A 16 -28.47 21.74 -6.63
C HIS A 16 -28.54 20.36 -5.99
N PRO A 17 -28.55 19.26 -6.76
CA PRO A 17 -28.40 17.93 -6.19
C PRO A 17 -26.98 17.81 -5.62
N VAL A 18 -26.87 17.67 -4.32
CA VAL A 18 -25.63 17.28 -3.64
C VAL A 18 -25.38 15.83 -4.04
N LEU A 19 -24.46 15.62 -4.98
CA LEU A 19 -23.91 14.31 -5.27
C LEU A 19 -23.09 13.88 -4.04
N THR A 20 -23.74 13.11 -3.18
CA THR A 20 -23.08 12.45 -2.07
C THR A 20 -22.09 11.45 -2.67
N GLN A 21 -20.81 11.81 -2.70
CA GLN A 21 -19.73 10.86 -3.00
C GLN A 21 -19.72 9.82 -1.88
N GLN A 22 -20.27 8.66 -2.15
CA GLN A 22 -20.11 7.49 -1.31
C GLN A 22 -18.62 7.11 -1.31
N GLN A 23 -17.92 7.53 -0.26
CA GLN A 23 -16.59 7.01 0.04
C GLN A 23 -16.73 5.51 0.29
N ALA A 24 -16.13 4.71 -0.58
CA ALA A 24 -16.02 3.28 -0.36
C ALA A 24 -15.37 3.03 1.01
N PRO A 25 -15.83 2.03 1.79
CA PRO A 25 -15.29 1.77 3.12
C PRO A 25 -13.80 1.51 3.03
N SER A 26 -13.01 2.32 3.76
CA SER A 26 -11.60 2.09 3.96
C SER A 26 -11.44 0.75 4.68
N ARG A 27 -10.73 -0.20 4.06
CA ARG A 27 -10.38 -1.46 4.70
C ARG A 27 -9.43 -1.17 5.86
N SER A 28 -9.96 -1.07 7.05
CA SER A 28 -9.17 -0.98 8.28
C SER A 28 -8.76 -2.39 8.72
N SER A 29 -7.69 -2.90 8.16
CA SER A 29 -7.00 -4.06 8.72
C SER A 29 -5.65 -3.57 9.25
N GLY A 30 -5.58 -3.05 10.47
CA GLY A 30 -4.34 -2.77 11.19
C GLY A 30 -3.26 -1.92 10.51
N TYR A 31 -3.47 -1.54 9.26
CA TYR A 31 -2.59 -0.71 8.45
C TYR A 31 -2.99 0.77 8.56
N ALA A 32 -2.04 1.69 8.50
CA ALA A 32 -2.35 3.10 8.29
C ALA A 32 -3.31 3.23 7.10
N VAL A 33 -4.22 4.20 7.16
CA VAL A 33 -5.21 4.39 6.07
C VAL A 33 -4.46 4.61 4.77
N ILE A 34 -4.37 3.56 3.95
CA ILE A 34 -3.76 3.65 2.63
C ILE A 34 -4.75 4.38 1.71
N PRO A 35 -4.35 5.48 1.05
CA PRO A 35 -5.23 6.18 0.12
C PRO A 35 -5.75 5.23 -0.97
N VAL A 36 -7.05 5.32 -1.25
CA VAL A 36 -7.70 4.46 -2.27
C VAL A 36 -6.99 4.56 -3.63
N GLU A 37 -6.50 5.75 -3.98
CA GLU A 37 -5.79 5.96 -5.25
C GLU A 37 -4.40 5.29 -5.24
N ALA A 38 -3.73 5.19 -4.09
CA ALA A 38 -2.50 4.42 -3.98
C ALA A 38 -2.76 2.92 -4.16
N ALA A 39 -3.82 2.40 -3.54
CA ALA A 39 -4.19 0.99 -3.68
C ALA A 39 -4.55 0.58 -5.11
N LYS A 40 -5.02 1.52 -5.95
CA LYS A 40 -5.35 1.27 -7.36
C LYS A 40 -4.14 1.27 -8.29
N GLN A 41 -2.96 1.69 -7.83
CA GLN A 41 -1.78 1.73 -8.68
C GLN A 41 -1.34 0.33 -9.08
N ALA A 42 -1.23 0.10 -10.38
CA ALA A 42 -0.63 -1.11 -10.91
C ALA A 42 0.91 -0.98 -10.89
N ASN A 43 1.59 -2.10 -10.64
CA ASN A 43 3.06 -2.12 -10.74
C ASN A 43 3.50 -1.95 -12.20
N PRO A 44 4.18 -0.85 -12.56
CA PRO A 44 4.66 -0.63 -13.93
C PRO A 44 5.90 -1.46 -14.26
N VAL A 45 6.57 -2.04 -13.25
CA VAL A 45 7.79 -2.81 -13.42
C VAL A 45 7.47 -4.29 -13.49
N LYS A 46 7.76 -4.92 -14.63
CA LYS A 46 7.61 -6.38 -14.78
C LYS A 46 8.63 -7.11 -13.92
N SER A 47 8.16 -8.15 -13.22
CA SER A 47 9.06 -9.06 -12.53
C SER A 47 10.01 -9.74 -13.53
N SER A 48 11.30 -9.67 -13.26
CA SER A 48 12.36 -10.27 -14.07
C SER A 48 13.52 -10.68 -13.15
N PRO A 49 14.43 -11.57 -13.62
CA PRO A 49 15.63 -11.90 -12.84
C PRO A 49 16.43 -10.67 -12.41
N ASP A 50 16.54 -9.66 -13.28
CA ASP A 50 17.28 -8.43 -12.99
C ASP A 50 16.55 -7.54 -11.97
N SER A 51 15.22 -7.38 -12.07
CA SER A 51 14.43 -6.62 -11.10
C SER A 51 14.49 -7.28 -9.71
N LEU A 52 14.36 -8.60 -9.66
CA LEU A 52 14.48 -9.35 -8.41
C LEU A 52 15.89 -9.29 -7.81
N ALA A 53 16.94 -9.28 -8.65
CA ALA A 53 18.32 -9.15 -8.19
C ALA A 53 18.60 -7.75 -7.61
N ARG A 54 18.06 -6.68 -8.20
CA ARG A 54 18.12 -5.32 -7.63
C ARG A 54 17.40 -5.25 -6.29
N ALA A 55 16.15 -5.72 -6.26
CA ALA A 55 15.34 -5.73 -5.04
C ALA A 55 15.99 -6.54 -3.90
N LYS A 56 16.61 -7.69 -4.21
CA LYS A 56 17.29 -8.52 -3.23
C LYS A 56 18.45 -7.79 -2.54
N LYS A 57 19.13 -6.87 -3.24
CA LYS A 57 20.17 -6.04 -2.63
C LYS A 57 19.58 -5.08 -1.59
N TRP A 58 18.48 -4.41 -1.94
CA TRP A 58 17.77 -3.54 -1.01
C TRP A 58 17.19 -4.31 0.17
N TRP A 59 16.62 -5.49 -0.10
CA TRP A 59 16.12 -6.38 0.95
C TRP A 59 17.19 -6.69 2.00
N ALA A 60 18.35 -7.10 1.55
CA ALA A 60 19.48 -7.46 2.44
C ALA A 60 20.03 -6.26 3.22
N LEU A 61 19.92 -5.04 2.70
CA LEU A 61 20.41 -3.82 3.35
C LEU A 61 19.46 -3.30 4.43
N ASP A 62 18.16 -3.28 4.15
CA ASP A 62 17.22 -2.51 4.95
C ASP A 62 16.02 -3.31 5.47
N CYS A 63 15.59 -4.36 4.77
CA CYS A 63 14.35 -5.07 5.09
C CYS A 63 14.59 -6.33 5.93
N GLU A 64 15.68 -7.07 5.63
CA GLU A 64 16.00 -8.37 6.21
C GLU A 64 16.09 -8.34 7.74
N MET A 65 16.60 -7.24 8.31
CA MET A 65 16.76 -7.08 9.75
C MET A 65 15.46 -7.26 10.54
N CYS A 66 14.32 -6.89 9.96
CA CYS A 66 13.00 -7.08 10.56
C CYS A 66 12.21 -8.21 9.90
N HIS A 67 12.18 -8.24 8.55
CA HIS A 67 11.35 -9.21 7.82
C HIS A 67 11.97 -10.60 7.70
N GLY A 68 13.24 -10.77 8.06
CA GLY A 68 13.98 -12.01 7.92
C GLY A 68 14.48 -12.23 6.48
N LYS A 69 15.56 -12.99 6.33
CA LYS A 69 16.21 -13.29 5.04
C LYS A 69 15.26 -13.97 4.04
N ALA A 70 14.39 -14.83 4.56
CA ALA A 70 13.38 -15.54 3.77
C ALA A 70 12.05 -14.79 3.67
N GLY A 71 11.88 -13.66 4.36
CA GLY A 71 10.62 -12.94 4.46
C GLY A 71 9.61 -13.61 5.41
N ASP A 72 10.09 -14.42 6.34
CA ASP A 72 9.27 -15.17 7.31
C ASP A 72 8.93 -14.37 8.59
N GLY A 73 9.32 -13.08 8.63
CA GLY A 73 9.08 -12.19 9.76
C GLY A 73 9.97 -12.45 10.97
N LYS A 74 11.05 -13.21 10.83
CA LYS A 74 11.95 -13.60 11.91
C LYS A 74 13.32 -12.92 11.83
N GLY A 75 13.34 -11.67 11.39
CA GLY A 75 14.55 -10.86 11.42
C GLY A 75 15.00 -10.60 12.85
N GLU A 76 16.33 -10.49 13.04
CA GLU A 76 16.93 -10.35 14.37
C GLU A 76 16.35 -9.16 15.15
N THR A 77 16.25 -7.99 14.51
CA THR A 77 15.67 -6.78 15.12
C THR A 77 14.22 -6.98 15.52
N ALA A 78 13.41 -7.64 14.68
CA ALA A 78 12.01 -7.88 15.00
C ALA A 78 11.85 -8.82 16.19
N VAL A 79 12.70 -9.84 16.31
CA VAL A 79 12.71 -10.78 17.43
C VAL A 79 13.10 -10.06 18.71
N GLU A 80 14.19 -9.27 18.68
CA GLU A 80 14.70 -8.52 19.83
C GLU A 80 13.68 -7.49 20.33
N MET A 81 13.07 -6.74 19.41
CA MET A 81 12.07 -5.71 19.73
C MET A 81 10.65 -6.28 19.92
N LYS A 82 10.45 -7.59 19.75
CA LYS A 82 9.15 -8.27 19.86
C LYS A 82 8.09 -7.68 18.91
N LEU A 83 8.49 -7.32 17.71
CA LEU A 83 7.57 -6.77 16.71
C LEU A 83 6.65 -7.85 16.15
N ALA A 84 5.39 -7.49 15.93
CA ALA A 84 4.42 -8.36 15.26
C ALA A 84 4.63 -8.30 13.74
N MET A 85 5.42 -9.23 13.21
CA MET A 85 5.77 -9.29 11.78
C MET A 85 4.86 -10.24 11.01
N VAL A 86 4.63 -9.89 9.75
CA VAL A 86 3.94 -10.77 8.80
C VAL A 86 4.92 -11.75 8.16
N ASP A 87 4.44 -12.95 7.86
CA ASP A 87 5.20 -13.99 7.16
C ASP A 87 4.83 -13.98 5.67
N PHE A 88 5.67 -13.38 4.84
CA PHE A 88 5.48 -13.28 3.39
C PHE A 88 5.66 -14.62 2.67
N THR A 89 6.18 -15.65 3.32
CA THR A 89 6.34 -16.97 2.71
C THR A 89 5.02 -17.73 2.59
N LYS A 90 3.98 -17.28 3.30
CA LYS A 90 2.65 -17.90 3.29
C LYS A 90 1.79 -17.38 2.13
N PRO A 91 1.13 -18.27 1.38
CA PRO A 91 0.33 -17.89 0.22
C PRO A 91 -0.79 -16.87 0.52
N ASP A 92 -1.38 -16.96 1.72
CA ASP A 92 -2.53 -16.15 2.08
C ASP A 92 -2.17 -14.76 2.61
N THR A 93 -0.91 -14.52 2.98
CA THR A 93 -0.51 -13.26 3.62
C THR A 93 -0.79 -12.03 2.75
N LEU A 94 -0.51 -12.12 1.45
CA LEU A 94 -0.61 -10.99 0.52
C LEU A 94 -1.77 -11.09 -0.46
N LYS A 95 -2.67 -12.07 -0.31
CA LYS A 95 -3.73 -12.33 -1.30
C LYS A 95 -4.72 -11.17 -1.46
N ASP A 96 -5.00 -10.46 -0.37
CA ASP A 96 -5.96 -9.36 -0.34
C ASP A 96 -5.30 -7.98 -0.43
N HIS A 97 -3.97 -7.94 -0.63
CA HIS A 97 -3.21 -6.70 -0.77
C HIS A 97 -2.81 -6.45 -2.22
N THR A 98 -3.08 -5.23 -2.70
CA THR A 98 -2.67 -4.81 -4.05
C THR A 98 -1.19 -4.43 -4.09
N ASP A 99 -0.61 -4.40 -5.29
CA ASP A 99 0.78 -3.93 -5.46
C ASP A 99 0.93 -2.46 -5.08
N GLY A 100 -0.10 -1.65 -5.34
CA GLY A 100 -0.12 -0.25 -4.95
C GLY A 100 -0.12 -0.04 -3.43
N GLU A 101 -0.83 -0.91 -2.68
CA GLU A 101 -0.77 -0.90 -1.21
C GLU A 101 0.63 -1.24 -0.70
N LEU A 102 1.25 -2.29 -1.23
CA LEU A 102 2.61 -2.68 -0.87
C LEU A 102 3.61 -1.57 -1.19
N PHE A 103 3.51 -0.98 -2.38
CA PHE A 103 4.33 0.16 -2.79
C PHE A 103 4.17 1.35 -1.84
N TYR A 104 2.92 1.68 -1.49
CA TYR A 104 2.64 2.78 -0.57
C TYR A 104 3.29 2.57 0.80
N VAL A 105 3.17 1.35 1.35
CA VAL A 105 3.78 0.99 2.64
C VAL A 105 5.31 1.08 2.56
N ILE A 106 5.93 0.56 1.52
CA ILE A 106 7.39 0.66 1.33
C ILE A 106 7.83 2.12 1.29
N LYS A 107 7.13 2.96 0.53
CA LYS A 107 7.52 4.37 0.35
C LYS A 107 7.29 5.24 1.59
N ASN A 108 6.21 5.00 2.33
CA ASN A 108 5.75 5.90 3.39
C ASN A 108 5.93 5.34 4.81
N GLY A 109 6.30 4.06 4.93
CA GLY A 109 6.37 3.36 6.20
C GLY A 109 4.99 2.98 6.75
N HIS A 110 4.99 2.23 7.84
CA HIS A 110 3.78 1.83 8.54
C HIS A 110 4.08 1.38 9.96
N ASN A 111 3.46 1.98 10.95
CA ASN A 111 3.74 1.72 12.37
C ASN A 111 5.25 1.75 12.65
N ASP A 112 5.83 0.62 13.09
CA ASP A 112 7.26 0.50 13.37
C ASP A 112 8.13 0.35 12.12
N MET A 113 7.53 0.16 10.94
CA MET A 113 8.26 0.10 9.67
C MET A 113 8.62 1.50 9.20
N PRO A 114 9.91 1.84 9.03
CA PRO A 114 10.33 3.13 8.53
C PRO A 114 9.95 3.34 7.06
N ALA A 115 9.85 4.61 6.65
CA ALA A 115 9.63 4.98 5.25
C ALA A 115 10.92 4.82 4.45
N GLU A 116 10.88 4.04 3.37
CA GLU A 116 12.02 3.85 2.47
C GLU A 116 12.04 4.88 1.32
N GLY A 117 10.96 5.66 1.16
CA GLY A 117 10.84 6.65 0.09
C GLY A 117 12.00 7.60 -0.10
N PRO A 118 12.64 8.12 0.95
CA PRO A 118 13.79 9.00 0.83
C PRO A 118 15.05 8.33 0.28
N ARG A 119 15.19 7.01 0.42
CA ARG A 119 16.40 6.24 0.08
C ARG A 119 16.25 5.42 -1.19
N VAL A 120 15.05 4.89 -1.43
CA VAL A 120 14.74 3.97 -2.53
C VAL A 120 14.06 4.71 -3.67
N LYS A 121 14.61 4.62 -4.88
CA LYS A 121 13.99 5.18 -6.09
C LYS A 121 12.64 4.51 -6.36
N THR A 122 11.78 5.21 -7.09
CA THR A 122 10.42 4.72 -7.42
C THR A 122 10.45 3.35 -8.10
N GLU A 123 11.32 3.15 -9.08
CA GLU A 123 11.47 1.87 -9.79
C GLU A 123 11.95 0.76 -8.85
N GLU A 124 12.93 1.04 -7.99
CA GLU A 124 13.45 0.08 -7.01
C GLU A 124 12.41 -0.31 -5.95
N ALA A 125 11.53 0.62 -5.57
CA ALA A 125 10.41 0.31 -4.69
C ALA A 125 9.41 -0.65 -5.36
N TRP A 126 9.16 -0.50 -6.66
CA TRP A 126 8.36 -1.44 -7.43
C TRP A 126 9.06 -2.80 -7.61
N ASP A 127 10.38 -2.81 -7.78
CA ASP A 127 11.18 -4.04 -7.74
C ASP A 127 11.01 -4.77 -6.40
N LEU A 128 11.00 -4.03 -5.28
CA LEU A 128 10.76 -4.59 -3.95
C LEU A 128 9.36 -5.21 -3.83
N VAL A 129 8.33 -4.60 -4.41
CA VAL A 129 6.98 -5.21 -4.48
C VAL A 129 7.03 -6.56 -5.19
N ASN A 130 7.70 -6.63 -6.36
CA ASN A 130 7.89 -7.89 -7.08
C ASN A 130 8.65 -8.93 -6.24
N TYR A 131 9.67 -8.49 -5.52
CA TYR A 131 10.47 -9.38 -4.67
C TYR A 131 9.64 -9.94 -3.52
N VAL A 132 8.89 -9.10 -2.80
CA VAL A 132 8.00 -9.53 -1.71
C VAL A 132 6.96 -10.55 -2.21
N ARG A 133 6.37 -10.31 -3.39
CA ARG A 133 5.47 -11.29 -4.04
C ARG A 133 6.16 -12.62 -4.33
N SER A 134 7.46 -12.59 -4.69
CA SER A 134 8.23 -13.79 -5.02
C SER A 134 8.64 -14.64 -3.81
N LEU A 135 8.48 -14.12 -2.58
CA LEU A 135 8.84 -14.84 -1.36
C LEU A 135 7.84 -15.95 -0.98
N VAL A 136 6.65 -15.93 -1.57
CA VAL A 136 5.62 -16.95 -1.34
C VAL A 136 6.14 -18.32 -1.73
N LYS A 137 6.12 -19.27 -0.79
CA LYS A 137 6.46 -20.68 -1.05
C LYS A 137 5.24 -21.38 -1.64
N THR A 138 5.29 -21.72 -2.92
CA THR A 138 4.32 -22.64 -3.52
C THR A 138 4.62 -24.06 -3.08
N LYS A 139 3.59 -24.93 -3.03
CA LYS A 139 3.75 -26.34 -2.60
C LYS A 139 4.82 -27.10 -3.40
N ASP A 140 5.14 -26.65 -4.60
CA ASP A 140 6.12 -27.28 -5.49
C ASP A 140 7.59 -26.96 -5.12
N THR A 141 7.85 -25.96 -4.28
CA THR A 141 9.21 -25.60 -3.83
C THR A 141 9.61 -26.26 -2.50
N ALA A 142 8.69 -27.02 -1.86
CA ALA A 142 8.95 -27.67 -0.58
C ALA A 142 9.63 -29.05 -0.71
N THR A 143 9.87 -29.53 -1.93
CA THR A 143 10.44 -30.89 -2.18
C THR A 143 11.67 -30.78 -3.07
N LYS A 144 12.77 -30.23 -2.52
CA LYS A 144 14.10 -30.44 -3.10
C LYS A 144 15.19 -30.40 -2.02
#